data_66f2af290984a89b9ea49c74f75083a0
#
_entry.id   66f2af290984a89b9ea49c74f75083a0
#
_cell.length_a   1.000
_cell.length_b   1.000
_cell.length_c   1.000
_cell.angle_alpha   90.00
_cell.angle_beta   90.00
_cell.angle_gamma   90.00
#
_symmetry.space_group_name_H-M   'P 1'
#
loop_
_entity.id
_entity.type
_entity.pdbx_description
1 polymer ?
#
loop_
_entity_poly.entity_id
_entity_poly.type
_entity_poly.pdbx_seq_one_letter_code
_entity_poly.pdbx_strand_id
1 'polypeptide(L)'
;MRDALKYSLSTLCLPEKPAMIVTMKHEIKLIALDLDGTLLNSEKKLSARNYAALERAAALGIQIVPCTGRLLCALPEAVRGLPFLHYAICVNGAQVVEVETGRTLCRADIPHERGMEVFRTLAALPGVYDCYMDGRGWMDAAMYDRLEEFAASPQSLAFLRSIRTPVPDFLRFVAEKRHDFQKIQIFFHTREERLHYEAELKAPLGDLNLTSSCTNNIEINSRLAAKGEAMAALCQTLGFGPENAMCFGDGTNDISMLRLAGTGVAMENAEPCVKEAADAVTASCDEDGVAQMIERMLL
;
A
#
# COMPACT_ATOMS: atom_id res chain seq x y z
N MET A 1 18.04 -61.80 -23.57
CA MET A 1 19.08 -61.10 -22.82
C MET A 1 19.09 -59.64 -23.24
N ARG A 2 18.44 -58.79 -22.51
CA ARG A 2 18.57 -57.33 -22.51
C ARG A 2 18.11 -56.85 -21.15
N ASP A 3 19.05 -56.49 -20.29
CA ASP A 3 18.83 -55.94 -18.99
C ASP A 3 18.30 -54.55 -19.07
N ALA A 4 17.13 -54.28 -18.41
CA ALA A 4 16.56 -52.96 -18.23
C ALA A 4 17.03 -52.39 -16.89
N LEU A 5 17.93 -51.45 -16.94
CA LEU A 5 18.36 -50.65 -15.82
C LEU A 5 17.20 -49.74 -15.34
N LYS A 6 16.68 -50.04 -14.14
CA LYS A 6 15.78 -49.18 -13.38
C LYS A 6 16.60 -48.04 -12.73
N TYR A 7 16.46 -46.82 -13.22
CA TYR A 7 16.91 -45.63 -12.49
C TYR A 7 15.83 -45.26 -11.47
N SER A 8 16.17 -45.43 -10.22
CA SER A 8 15.42 -44.89 -9.07
C SER A 8 15.71 -43.37 -9.00
N LEU A 9 14.69 -42.55 -9.22
CA LEU A 9 14.72 -41.13 -8.92
C LEU A 9 14.61 -40.98 -7.40
N SER A 10 15.75 -40.85 -6.73
CA SER A 10 15.82 -40.36 -5.37
C SER A 10 15.47 -38.88 -5.37
N THR A 11 14.32 -38.55 -4.78
CA THR A 11 13.89 -37.19 -4.48
C THR A 11 14.96 -36.56 -3.58
N LEU A 12 15.84 -35.73 -4.15
CA LEU A 12 16.70 -34.86 -3.38
C LEU A 12 15.82 -33.84 -2.66
N CYS A 13 15.60 -34.07 -1.37
CA CYS A 13 15.10 -33.07 -0.44
C CYS A 13 16.18 -31.98 -0.36
N LEU A 14 15.93 -30.81 -0.98
CA LEU A 14 16.78 -29.65 -0.78
C LEU A 14 16.69 -29.30 0.71
N PRO A 15 17.80 -29.01 1.39
CA PRO A 15 17.77 -28.62 2.80
C PRO A 15 16.96 -27.33 2.92
N GLU A 16 15.99 -27.31 3.83
CA GLU A 16 15.31 -26.10 4.27
C GLU A 16 16.38 -25.06 4.62
N LYS A 17 16.30 -23.87 4.00
CA LYS A 17 17.18 -22.76 4.39
C LYS A 17 16.97 -22.56 5.89
N PRO A 18 18.04 -22.50 6.71
CA PRO A 18 17.90 -22.23 8.13
C PRO A 18 17.16 -20.91 8.28
N ALA A 19 16.16 -20.86 9.18
CA ALA A 19 15.44 -19.66 9.52
C ALA A 19 16.47 -18.57 9.85
N MET A 20 16.50 -17.51 9.04
CA MET A 20 17.46 -16.42 9.22
C MET A 20 17.18 -15.79 10.58
N ILE A 21 18.12 -15.88 11.52
CA ILE A 21 18.01 -15.24 12.82
C ILE A 21 18.15 -13.75 12.56
N VAL A 22 17.02 -13.05 12.49
CA VAL A 22 16.99 -11.58 12.42
C VAL A 22 17.31 -11.08 13.82
N THR A 23 18.55 -10.63 14.04
CA THR A 23 18.93 -9.93 15.26
C THR A 23 18.54 -8.48 15.13
N MET A 24 17.66 -7.99 16.01
CA MET A 24 17.32 -6.57 16.08
C MET A 24 18.56 -5.75 16.41
N LYS A 25 18.90 -4.80 15.55
CA LYS A 25 20.03 -3.88 15.74
C LYS A 25 19.64 -2.66 16.57
N HIS A 26 18.36 -2.33 16.62
CA HIS A 26 17.80 -1.15 17.25
C HIS A 26 16.53 -1.48 18.03
N GLU A 27 16.22 -0.68 19.03
CA GLU A 27 14.94 -0.73 19.75
C GLU A 27 13.81 -0.35 18.80
N ILE A 28 12.74 -1.15 18.72
CA ILE A 28 11.57 -0.85 17.89
C ILE A 28 10.64 0.08 18.65
N LYS A 29 10.33 1.24 18.04
CA LYS A 29 9.43 2.27 18.58
C LYS A 29 8.19 2.49 17.70
N LEU A 30 8.22 1.99 16.46
CA LEU A 30 7.13 2.10 15.52
C LEU A 30 7.01 0.81 14.70
N ILE A 31 5.77 0.35 14.50
CA ILE A 31 5.43 -0.71 13.55
C ILE A 31 4.55 -0.10 12.47
N ALA A 32 5.05 -0.01 11.23
CA ALA A 32 4.29 0.40 10.06
C ALA A 32 3.82 -0.82 9.26
N LEU A 33 2.53 -0.83 8.92
CA LEU A 33 1.89 -1.99 8.32
C LEU A 33 1.10 -1.59 7.07
N ASP A 34 1.39 -2.21 5.93
CA ASP A 34 0.38 -2.21 4.88
C ASP A 34 -0.88 -2.95 5.34
N LEU A 35 -1.99 -2.71 4.68
CA LEU A 35 -3.27 -3.30 5.05
C LEU A 35 -3.65 -4.48 4.18
N ASP A 36 -3.78 -4.26 2.88
CA ASP A 36 -4.39 -5.19 1.94
C ASP A 36 -3.42 -6.27 1.47
N GLY A 37 -3.45 -7.46 2.02
CA GLY A 37 -2.49 -8.53 1.76
C GLY A 37 -1.36 -8.58 2.79
N THR A 38 -1.40 -7.72 3.81
CA THR A 38 -0.43 -7.68 4.90
C THR A 38 -1.11 -7.85 6.25
N LEU A 39 -1.73 -6.79 6.82
CA LEU A 39 -2.43 -6.88 8.11
C LEU A 39 -3.81 -7.53 7.98
N LEU A 40 -4.50 -7.26 6.87
CA LEU A 40 -5.80 -7.84 6.56
C LEU A 40 -5.64 -9.09 5.71
N ASN A 41 -6.36 -10.14 6.04
CA ASN A 41 -6.38 -11.37 5.29
C ASN A 41 -7.06 -11.23 3.91
N SER A 42 -7.13 -12.31 3.12
CA SER A 42 -7.75 -12.33 1.80
C SER A 42 -9.24 -11.94 1.82
N GLU A 43 -9.94 -12.11 2.97
CA GLU A 43 -11.32 -11.67 3.19
C GLU A 43 -11.41 -10.20 3.65
N LYS A 44 -10.30 -9.46 3.69
CA LYS A 44 -10.19 -8.06 4.17
C LYS A 44 -10.59 -7.90 5.65
N LYS A 45 -10.32 -8.92 6.46
CA LYS A 45 -10.57 -8.92 7.91
C LYS A 45 -9.28 -8.86 8.71
N LEU A 46 -9.30 -8.14 9.82
CA LEU A 46 -8.27 -8.20 10.85
C LEU A 46 -8.52 -9.44 11.72
N SER A 47 -7.55 -10.34 11.79
CA SER A 47 -7.65 -11.54 12.62
C SER A 47 -7.53 -11.22 14.11
N ALA A 48 -8.09 -12.07 14.96
CA ALA A 48 -7.98 -11.91 16.42
C ALA A 48 -6.52 -12.02 16.91
N ARG A 49 -5.68 -12.82 16.22
CA ARG A 49 -4.27 -12.98 16.58
C ARG A 49 -3.45 -11.75 16.21
N ASN A 50 -3.65 -11.20 14.99
CA ASN A 50 -3.01 -9.96 14.60
C ASN A 50 -3.42 -8.80 15.53
N TYR A 51 -4.73 -8.70 15.88
CA TYR A 51 -5.20 -7.71 16.87
C TYR A 51 -4.44 -7.84 18.21
N ALA A 52 -4.40 -9.05 18.79
CA ALA A 52 -3.77 -9.28 20.09
C ALA A 52 -2.25 -9.00 20.08
N ALA A 53 -1.56 -9.34 18.98
CA ALA A 53 -0.12 -9.04 18.85
C ALA A 53 0.12 -7.53 18.77
N LEU A 54 -0.68 -6.79 18.01
CA LEU A 54 -0.60 -5.33 17.92
C LEU A 54 -0.93 -4.65 19.25
N GLU A 55 -1.96 -5.10 19.95
CA GLU A 55 -2.33 -4.59 21.27
C GLU A 55 -1.19 -4.76 22.29
N ARG A 56 -0.54 -5.93 22.30
CA ARG A 56 0.61 -6.19 23.16
C ARG A 56 1.82 -5.34 22.79
N ALA A 57 2.10 -5.15 21.50
CA ALA A 57 3.16 -4.27 21.05
C ALA A 57 2.89 -2.80 21.45
N ALA A 58 1.64 -2.34 21.30
CA ALA A 58 1.23 -1.01 21.75
C ALA A 58 1.36 -0.82 23.27
N ALA A 59 1.06 -1.86 24.06
CA ALA A 59 1.26 -1.84 25.51
C ALA A 59 2.73 -1.69 25.96
N LEU A 60 3.68 -2.04 25.06
CA LEU A 60 5.12 -1.77 25.23
C LEU A 60 5.52 -0.34 24.83
N GLY A 61 4.57 0.51 24.41
CA GLY A 61 4.82 1.89 23.97
C GLY A 61 5.17 2.01 22.48
N ILE A 62 5.04 0.93 21.70
CA ILE A 62 5.32 0.94 20.26
C ILE A 62 4.14 1.57 19.51
N GLN A 63 4.42 2.53 18.63
CA GLN A 63 3.41 3.16 17.78
C GLN A 63 2.98 2.20 16.66
N ILE A 64 1.69 1.94 16.54
CA ILE A 64 1.10 1.11 15.48
C ILE A 64 0.56 2.03 14.39
N VAL A 65 1.06 1.91 13.16
CA VAL A 65 0.80 2.85 12.07
C VAL A 65 0.41 2.10 10.79
N PRO A 66 -0.86 2.11 10.37
CA PRO A 66 -1.23 1.66 9.04
C PRO A 66 -0.55 2.55 8.00
N CYS A 67 0.01 1.92 6.95
CA CYS A 67 0.69 2.59 5.86
C CYS A 67 0.12 2.10 4.52
N THR A 68 -0.88 2.80 3.97
CA THR A 68 -1.77 2.28 2.94
C THR A 68 -1.98 3.23 1.75
N GLY A 69 -2.38 2.68 0.59
CA GLY A 69 -2.87 3.46 -0.55
C GLY A 69 -4.29 4.03 -0.37
N ARG A 70 -4.97 3.70 0.74
CA ARG A 70 -6.34 4.15 1.04
C ARG A 70 -6.35 5.58 1.58
N LEU A 71 -7.50 6.26 1.40
CA LEU A 71 -7.83 7.47 2.15
C LEU A 71 -8.09 7.15 3.62
N LEU A 72 -7.92 8.10 4.54
CA LEU A 72 -8.26 7.92 5.96
C LEU A 72 -9.73 7.48 6.15
N CYS A 73 -10.66 8.08 5.42
CA CYS A 73 -12.08 7.71 5.47
C CYS A 73 -12.39 6.31 4.92
N ALA A 74 -11.47 5.73 4.14
CA ALA A 74 -11.55 4.40 3.54
C ALA A 74 -10.82 3.31 4.34
N LEU A 75 -10.26 3.64 5.50
CA LEU A 75 -9.75 2.63 6.43
C LEU A 75 -10.91 1.74 6.91
N PRO A 76 -10.74 0.41 6.94
CA PRO A 76 -11.73 -0.48 7.53
C PRO A 76 -12.02 -0.09 8.98
N GLU A 77 -13.28 -0.17 9.39
CA GLU A 77 -13.69 0.21 10.76
C GLU A 77 -12.92 -0.59 11.83
N ALA A 78 -12.65 -1.88 11.57
CA ALA A 78 -11.85 -2.74 12.45
C ALA A 78 -10.41 -2.23 12.66
N VAL A 79 -9.84 -1.46 11.72
CA VAL A 79 -8.53 -0.85 11.85
C VAL A 79 -8.65 0.55 12.46
N ARG A 80 -9.57 1.37 11.92
CA ARG A 80 -9.76 2.75 12.38
C ARG A 80 -10.21 2.83 13.84
N GLY A 81 -10.96 1.83 14.32
CA GLY A 81 -11.46 1.73 15.68
C GLY A 81 -10.48 1.14 16.69
N LEU A 82 -9.23 0.84 16.31
CA LEU A 82 -8.22 0.34 17.26
C LEU A 82 -7.87 1.42 18.29
N PRO A 83 -7.98 1.13 19.59
CA PRO A 83 -7.81 2.14 20.64
C PRO A 83 -6.38 2.67 20.79
N PHE A 84 -5.42 1.99 20.18
CA PHE A 84 -4.01 2.33 20.17
C PHE A 84 -3.53 2.90 18.82
N LEU A 85 -4.45 3.26 17.92
CA LEU A 85 -4.13 3.82 16.62
C LEU A 85 -4.16 5.35 16.67
N HIS A 86 -2.98 5.97 16.73
CA HIS A 86 -2.86 7.43 16.82
C HIS A 86 -2.54 8.09 15.49
N TYR A 87 -1.80 7.40 14.62
CA TYR A 87 -1.34 7.91 13.33
C TYR A 87 -1.66 6.94 12.20
N ALA A 88 -1.82 7.47 10.99
CA ALA A 88 -1.95 6.69 9.76
C ALA A 88 -1.18 7.36 8.62
N ILE A 89 -0.52 6.57 7.80
CA ILE A 89 0.09 6.98 6.54
C ILE A 89 -0.88 6.55 5.44
N CYS A 90 -1.43 7.54 4.73
CA CYS A 90 -2.50 7.36 3.75
C CYS A 90 -2.02 7.73 2.34
N VAL A 91 -2.73 7.21 1.33
CA VAL A 91 -2.55 7.53 -0.09
C VAL A 91 -1.09 7.33 -0.52
N ASN A 92 -0.51 6.16 -0.19
CA ASN A 92 0.87 5.78 -0.51
C ASN A 92 1.94 6.75 0.06
N GLY A 93 1.64 7.43 1.17
CA GLY A 93 2.55 8.40 1.77
C GLY A 93 2.28 9.86 1.38
N ALA A 94 1.26 10.14 0.56
CA ALA A 94 0.88 11.52 0.27
C ALA A 94 0.38 12.27 1.51
N GLN A 95 -0.08 11.55 2.53
CA GLN A 95 -0.51 12.12 3.80
C GLN A 95 -0.07 11.29 5.00
N VAL A 96 0.42 11.98 6.04
CA VAL A 96 0.54 11.45 7.41
C VAL A 96 -0.49 12.16 8.26
N VAL A 97 -1.37 11.40 8.90
CA VAL A 97 -2.55 11.95 9.59
C VAL A 97 -2.59 11.47 11.04
N GLU A 98 -2.94 12.37 11.94
CA GLU A 98 -3.36 12.04 13.30
C GLU A 98 -4.83 11.59 13.26
N VAL A 99 -5.09 10.34 13.64
CA VAL A 99 -6.38 9.68 13.36
C VAL A 99 -7.55 10.30 14.14
N GLU A 100 -7.32 10.63 15.39
CA GLU A 100 -8.36 11.17 16.29
C GLU A 100 -8.89 12.54 15.82
N THR A 101 -7.99 13.43 15.42
CA THR A 101 -8.33 14.81 15.03
C THR A 101 -8.54 14.99 13.54
N GLY A 102 -8.05 14.05 12.73
CA GLY A 102 -7.96 14.20 11.27
C GLY A 102 -6.90 15.20 10.80
N ARG A 103 -6.05 15.70 11.70
CA ARG A 103 -4.99 16.67 11.39
C ARG A 103 -3.91 16.04 10.53
N THR A 104 -3.63 16.64 9.39
CA THR A 104 -2.51 16.23 8.53
C THR A 104 -1.20 16.79 9.10
N LEU A 105 -0.23 15.91 9.37
CA LEU A 105 1.11 16.23 9.86
C LEU A 105 2.08 16.51 8.71
N CYS A 106 2.02 15.70 7.64
CA CYS A 106 2.85 15.84 6.45
C CYS A 106 1.99 15.63 5.19
N ARG A 107 2.34 16.35 4.13
CA ARG A 107 1.71 16.22 2.80
C ARG A 107 2.77 16.15 1.71
N ALA A 108 2.49 15.32 0.70
CA ALA A 108 3.29 15.20 -0.51
C ALA A 108 2.36 15.09 -1.72
N ASP A 109 1.62 16.16 -1.99
CA ASP A 109 0.61 16.21 -3.05
C ASP A 109 1.25 16.52 -4.42
N ILE A 110 0.56 16.19 -5.49
CA ILE A 110 0.87 16.63 -6.85
C ILE A 110 0.34 18.06 -6.97
N PRO A 111 1.18 19.06 -7.32
CA PRO A 111 0.73 20.42 -7.52
C PRO A 111 -0.40 20.50 -8.55
N HIS A 112 -1.38 21.37 -8.32
CA HIS A 112 -2.56 21.53 -9.17
C HIS A 112 -2.23 21.62 -10.67
N GLU A 113 -1.32 22.51 -11.07
CA GLU A 113 -0.97 22.70 -12.47
C GLU A 113 -0.42 21.41 -13.10
N ARG A 114 0.43 20.67 -12.35
CA ARG A 114 0.97 19.40 -12.80
C ARG A 114 -0.10 18.33 -12.91
N GLY A 115 -1.03 18.27 -11.97
CA GLY A 115 -2.18 17.35 -12.01
C GLY A 115 -3.08 17.60 -13.22
N MET A 116 -3.30 18.85 -13.59
CA MET A 116 -4.05 19.21 -14.80
C MET A 116 -3.34 18.77 -16.09
N GLU A 117 -1.99 18.76 -16.14
CA GLU A 117 -1.22 18.18 -17.25
C GLU A 117 -1.39 16.66 -17.30
N VAL A 118 -1.34 15.98 -16.13
CA VAL A 118 -1.61 14.54 -16.03
C VAL A 118 -2.97 14.22 -16.61
N PHE A 119 -4.04 14.94 -16.25
CA PHE A 119 -5.38 14.69 -16.81
C PHE A 119 -5.44 14.87 -18.32
N ARG A 120 -4.75 15.86 -18.90
CA ARG A 120 -4.68 16.01 -20.37
C ARG A 120 -4.06 14.76 -21.02
N THR A 121 -3.04 14.19 -20.39
CA THR A 121 -2.41 12.94 -20.86
C THR A 121 -3.37 11.76 -20.74
N LEU A 122 -4.02 11.60 -19.58
CA LEU A 122 -4.94 10.47 -19.33
C LEU A 122 -6.21 10.52 -20.19
N ALA A 123 -6.68 11.72 -20.54
CA ALA A 123 -7.88 11.87 -21.36
C ALA A 123 -7.76 11.28 -22.78
N ALA A 124 -6.55 11.04 -23.26
CA ALA A 124 -6.28 10.36 -24.54
C ALA A 124 -6.27 8.83 -24.43
N LEU A 125 -6.37 8.26 -23.23
CA LEU A 125 -6.25 6.82 -23.00
C LEU A 125 -7.63 6.15 -22.84
N PRO A 126 -7.76 4.84 -23.18
CA PRO A 126 -9.02 4.11 -23.11
C PRO A 126 -9.31 3.61 -21.68
N GLY A 127 -9.41 4.50 -20.73
CA GLY A 127 -9.62 4.14 -19.32
C GLY A 127 -10.57 5.09 -18.63
N VAL A 128 -10.91 4.79 -17.39
CA VAL A 128 -11.62 5.70 -16.49
C VAL A 128 -10.66 6.19 -15.42
N TYR A 129 -10.62 7.49 -15.20
CA TYR A 129 -9.70 8.12 -14.26
C TYR A 129 -10.41 8.94 -13.20
N ASP A 130 -9.76 9.12 -12.08
CA ASP A 130 -10.22 9.89 -10.93
C ASP A 130 -9.06 10.53 -10.19
N CYS A 131 -9.37 11.33 -9.18
CA CYS A 131 -8.37 11.83 -8.24
C CYS A 131 -8.82 11.76 -6.80
N TYR A 132 -7.83 11.78 -5.91
CA TYR A 132 -8.04 12.08 -4.49
C TYR A 132 -7.57 13.52 -4.24
N MET A 133 -8.49 14.31 -3.70
CA MET A 133 -8.30 15.72 -3.39
C MET A 133 -9.10 16.04 -2.13
N ASP A 134 -8.51 16.75 -1.17
CA ASP A 134 -9.11 17.10 0.13
C ASP A 134 -9.63 15.89 0.93
N GLY A 135 -8.93 14.75 0.87
CA GLY A 135 -9.30 13.53 1.57
C GLY A 135 -10.52 12.81 1.01
N ARG A 136 -10.91 13.11 -0.25
CA ARG A 136 -12.04 12.48 -0.96
C ARG A 136 -11.64 12.06 -2.36
N GLY A 137 -12.30 11.04 -2.87
CA GLY A 137 -12.22 10.65 -4.28
C GLY A 137 -13.25 11.45 -5.11
N TRP A 138 -12.81 11.95 -6.28
CA TRP A 138 -13.63 12.70 -7.22
C TRP A 138 -13.48 12.11 -8.61
N MET A 139 -14.61 11.93 -9.32
CA MET A 139 -14.62 11.28 -10.62
C MET A 139 -15.70 11.92 -11.51
N ASP A 140 -15.47 11.91 -12.82
CA ASP A 140 -16.50 12.28 -13.78
C ASP A 140 -17.73 11.37 -13.67
N ALA A 141 -18.95 11.94 -13.69
CA ALA A 141 -20.18 11.19 -13.51
C ALA A 141 -20.37 10.09 -14.58
N ALA A 142 -20.03 10.38 -15.84
CA ALA A 142 -20.14 9.39 -16.91
C ALA A 142 -19.10 8.25 -16.76
N MET A 143 -17.91 8.54 -16.25
CA MET A 143 -16.91 7.51 -15.92
C MET A 143 -17.31 6.70 -14.69
N TYR A 144 -17.92 7.35 -13.68
CA TYR A 144 -18.43 6.68 -12.48
C TYR A 144 -19.51 5.65 -12.81
N ASP A 145 -20.41 5.95 -13.75
CA ASP A 145 -21.46 5.02 -14.20
C ASP A 145 -20.86 3.78 -14.88
N ARG A 146 -19.68 3.92 -15.48
CA ARG A 146 -18.94 2.83 -16.16
C ARG A 146 -18.00 2.04 -15.25
N LEU A 147 -17.88 2.35 -13.96
CA LEU A 147 -16.95 1.67 -13.04
C LEU A 147 -17.13 0.14 -12.99
N GLU A 148 -18.34 -0.36 -13.32
CA GLU A 148 -18.61 -1.81 -13.36
C GLU A 148 -17.79 -2.52 -14.45
N GLU A 149 -17.46 -1.85 -15.55
CA GLU A 149 -16.63 -2.40 -16.64
C GLU A 149 -15.18 -2.65 -16.21
N PHE A 150 -14.72 -1.98 -15.14
CA PHE A 150 -13.34 -1.95 -14.67
C PHE A 150 -13.13 -2.62 -13.30
N ALA A 151 -14.20 -2.95 -12.60
CA ALA A 151 -14.13 -3.57 -11.28
C ALA A 151 -13.90 -5.08 -11.38
N ALA A 152 -12.95 -5.61 -10.58
CA ALA A 152 -12.62 -7.03 -10.58
C ALA A 152 -13.71 -7.92 -9.95
N SER A 153 -14.61 -7.35 -9.14
CA SER A 153 -15.70 -8.06 -8.46
C SER A 153 -16.79 -7.09 -8.00
N PRO A 154 -18.01 -7.58 -7.68
CA PRO A 154 -19.06 -6.74 -7.09
C PRO A 154 -18.62 -6.05 -5.80
N GLN A 155 -17.78 -6.70 -4.97
CA GLN A 155 -17.24 -6.12 -3.74
C GLN A 155 -16.27 -4.98 -4.05
N SER A 156 -15.39 -5.15 -5.03
CA SER A 156 -14.49 -4.09 -5.46
C SER A 156 -15.24 -2.92 -6.09
N LEU A 157 -16.31 -3.16 -6.85
CA LEU A 157 -17.18 -2.11 -7.38
C LEU A 157 -17.86 -1.32 -6.25
N ALA A 158 -18.42 -2.00 -5.27
CA ALA A 158 -19.05 -1.35 -4.11
C ALA A 158 -18.03 -0.47 -3.35
N PHE A 159 -16.81 -0.97 -3.14
CA PHE A 159 -15.73 -0.20 -2.54
C PHE A 159 -15.36 1.02 -3.39
N LEU A 160 -15.11 0.85 -4.68
CA LEU A 160 -14.77 1.95 -5.60
C LEU A 160 -15.83 3.05 -5.57
N ARG A 161 -17.11 2.68 -5.58
CA ARG A 161 -18.24 3.63 -5.50
C ARG A 161 -18.33 4.33 -4.14
N SER A 162 -18.04 3.64 -3.05
CA SER A 162 -18.17 4.19 -1.69
C SER A 162 -17.19 5.32 -1.37
N ILE A 163 -16.04 5.36 -2.06
CA ILE A 163 -14.96 6.33 -1.80
C ILE A 163 -14.85 7.41 -2.88
N ARG A 164 -15.73 7.41 -3.88
CA ARG A 164 -15.75 8.39 -4.97
C ARG A 164 -17.04 9.18 -5.00
N THR A 165 -16.91 10.47 -5.26
CA THR A 165 -18.02 11.37 -5.47
C THR A 165 -18.09 11.70 -6.97
N PRO A 166 -19.16 11.31 -7.69
CA PRO A 166 -19.33 11.68 -9.07
C PRO A 166 -19.64 13.18 -9.19
N VAL A 167 -19.03 13.84 -10.16
CA VAL A 167 -19.27 15.24 -10.48
C VAL A 167 -19.48 15.41 -11.98
N PRO A 168 -20.41 16.24 -12.44
CA PRO A 168 -20.52 16.58 -13.85
C PRO A 168 -19.31 17.45 -14.24
N ASP A 169 -18.83 17.29 -15.48
CA ASP A 169 -17.69 18.06 -16.01
C ASP A 169 -16.48 18.10 -15.02
N PHE A 170 -15.96 16.91 -14.75
CA PHE A 170 -14.89 16.69 -13.77
C PHE A 170 -13.67 17.59 -14.00
N LEU A 171 -13.22 17.74 -15.24
CA LEU A 171 -12.03 18.56 -15.53
C LEU A 171 -12.27 20.04 -15.22
N ARG A 172 -13.45 20.55 -15.47
CA ARG A 172 -13.83 21.90 -15.06
C ARG A 172 -13.90 22.02 -13.54
N PHE A 173 -14.52 21.06 -12.87
CA PHE A 173 -14.61 21.02 -11.40
C PHE A 173 -13.23 21.11 -10.74
N VAL A 174 -12.27 20.26 -11.14
CA VAL A 174 -10.92 20.28 -10.55
C VAL A 174 -10.16 21.57 -10.93
N ALA A 175 -10.33 22.10 -12.15
CA ALA A 175 -9.73 23.35 -12.58
C ALA A 175 -10.22 24.57 -11.77
N GLU A 176 -11.51 24.60 -11.40
CA GLU A 176 -12.09 25.67 -10.58
C GLU A 176 -11.70 25.55 -9.11
N LYS A 177 -11.52 24.31 -8.57
CA LYS A 177 -11.08 24.06 -7.19
C LYS A 177 -9.67 24.54 -6.93
N ARG A 178 -8.75 24.37 -7.88
CA ARG A 178 -7.32 24.78 -7.78
C ARG A 178 -6.59 24.19 -6.57
N HIS A 179 -7.03 23.02 -6.10
CA HIS A 179 -6.38 22.28 -5.02
C HIS A 179 -5.39 21.25 -5.58
N ASP A 180 -4.35 20.95 -4.81
CA ASP A 180 -3.37 19.92 -5.12
C ASP A 180 -3.98 18.52 -4.98
N PHE A 181 -3.42 17.55 -5.70
CA PHE A 181 -3.95 16.17 -5.75
C PHE A 181 -3.11 15.24 -4.89
N GLN A 182 -3.74 14.54 -3.99
CA GLN A 182 -3.11 13.50 -3.19
C GLN A 182 -2.73 12.28 -4.04
N LYS A 183 -3.56 11.96 -5.02
CA LYS A 183 -3.37 10.88 -6.01
C LYS A 183 -4.23 11.15 -7.23
N ILE A 184 -3.72 10.81 -8.40
CA ILE A 184 -4.49 10.63 -9.63
C ILE A 184 -4.38 9.16 -10.01
N GLN A 185 -5.43 8.54 -10.55
CA GLN A 185 -5.36 7.16 -10.99
C GLN A 185 -6.22 6.92 -12.21
N ILE A 186 -5.86 5.88 -12.97
CA ILE A 186 -6.59 5.41 -14.14
C ILE A 186 -6.77 3.90 -14.05
N PHE A 187 -7.96 3.42 -14.44
CA PHE A 187 -8.31 2.00 -14.54
C PHE A 187 -8.46 1.61 -16.00
N PHE A 188 -7.94 0.46 -16.36
CA PHE A 188 -8.06 -0.18 -17.67
C PHE A 188 -8.93 -1.43 -17.57
N HIS A 189 -9.37 -1.97 -18.72
CA HIS A 189 -10.16 -3.21 -18.71
C HIS A 189 -9.30 -4.44 -18.38
N THR A 190 -8.03 -4.44 -18.81
CA THR A 190 -7.16 -5.60 -18.63
C THR A 190 -5.81 -5.23 -18.02
N ARG A 191 -5.10 -6.25 -17.52
CA ARG A 191 -3.71 -6.12 -17.05
C ARG A 191 -2.75 -5.76 -18.19
N GLU A 192 -2.99 -6.31 -19.36
CA GLU A 192 -2.17 -6.09 -20.57
C GLU A 192 -2.25 -4.63 -20.99
N GLU A 193 -3.44 -4.04 -21.05
CA GLU A 193 -3.62 -2.61 -21.30
C GLU A 193 -2.89 -1.77 -20.26
N ARG A 194 -3.06 -2.09 -18.96
CA ARG A 194 -2.35 -1.39 -17.88
C ARG A 194 -0.84 -1.42 -18.07
N LEU A 195 -0.23 -2.57 -18.38
CA LEU A 195 1.21 -2.70 -18.58
C LEU A 195 1.69 -1.92 -19.81
N HIS A 196 0.89 -1.94 -20.88
CA HIS A 196 1.19 -1.19 -22.11
C HIS A 196 1.22 0.33 -21.82
N TYR A 197 0.16 0.88 -21.25
CA TYR A 197 0.07 2.32 -20.96
C TYR A 197 0.96 2.77 -19.82
N GLU A 198 1.28 1.91 -18.86
CA GLU A 198 2.30 2.23 -17.84
C GLU A 198 3.66 2.49 -18.49
N ALA A 199 4.05 1.70 -19.49
CA ALA A 199 5.30 1.92 -20.20
C ALA A 199 5.30 3.25 -20.98
N GLU A 200 4.18 3.61 -21.61
CA GLU A 200 4.02 4.88 -22.32
C GLU A 200 4.02 6.10 -21.38
N LEU A 201 3.42 5.96 -20.20
CA LEU A 201 3.34 7.04 -19.22
C LEU A 201 4.66 7.33 -18.50
N LYS A 202 5.62 6.40 -18.49
CA LYS A 202 6.93 6.59 -17.81
C LYS A 202 7.70 7.81 -18.32
N ALA A 203 7.66 8.12 -19.60
CA ALA A 203 8.40 9.24 -20.17
C ALA A 203 7.72 10.60 -19.84
N PRO A 204 6.41 10.83 -20.10
CA PRO A 204 5.74 12.09 -19.82
C PRO A 204 5.52 12.36 -18.33
N LEU A 205 5.51 11.33 -17.49
CA LEU A 205 5.28 11.41 -16.04
C LEU A 205 6.51 11.01 -15.21
N GLY A 206 7.70 11.11 -15.75
CA GLY A 206 8.95 10.67 -15.11
C GLY A 206 9.35 11.45 -13.84
N ASP A 207 8.70 12.56 -13.56
CA ASP A 207 8.81 13.35 -12.33
C ASP A 207 7.83 12.91 -11.23
N LEU A 208 6.92 11.98 -11.54
CA LEU A 208 5.92 11.44 -10.64
C LEU A 208 6.22 9.96 -10.32
N ASN A 209 5.59 9.44 -9.30
CA ASN A 209 5.67 8.04 -8.90
C ASN A 209 4.48 7.27 -9.47
N LEU A 210 4.74 6.25 -10.30
CA LEU A 210 3.73 5.37 -10.87
C LEU A 210 3.78 4.03 -10.14
N THR A 211 2.66 3.65 -9.53
CA THR A 211 2.47 2.38 -8.81
C THR A 211 1.16 1.72 -9.22
N SER A 212 0.87 0.56 -8.67
CA SER A 212 -0.37 -0.17 -8.91
C SER A 212 -0.82 -0.82 -7.59
N SER A 213 -2.10 -0.75 -7.29
CA SER A 213 -2.72 -1.41 -6.13
C SER A 213 -3.66 -2.56 -6.52
N CYS A 214 -3.92 -2.72 -7.82
CA CYS A 214 -4.66 -3.85 -8.37
C CYS A 214 -4.17 -4.19 -9.78
N THR A 215 -4.68 -5.27 -10.36
CA THR A 215 -4.17 -5.80 -11.64
C THR A 215 -4.30 -4.84 -12.81
N ASN A 216 -5.27 -3.92 -12.78
CA ASN A 216 -5.67 -3.10 -13.92
C ASN A 216 -5.67 -1.58 -13.68
N ASN A 217 -5.04 -1.08 -12.57
CA ASN A 217 -4.92 0.35 -12.35
C ASN A 217 -3.47 0.86 -12.40
N ILE A 218 -3.31 2.13 -12.70
CA ILE A 218 -2.08 2.89 -12.47
C ILE A 218 -2.43 4.00 -11.48
N GLU A 219 -1.69 4.07 -10.38
CA GLU A 219 -1.73 5.13 -9.39
C GLU A 219 -0.57 6.08 -9.63
N ILE A 220 -0.87 7.37 -9.67
CA ILE A 220 0.07 8.44 -9.93
C ILE A 220 0.10 9.32 -8.69
N ASN A 221 1.24 9.36 -8.02
CA ASN A 221 1.49 10.16 -6.83
C ASN A 221 2.66 11.12 -7.07
N SER A 222 2.80 12.12 -6.22
CA SER A 222 4.04 12.90 -6.14
C SER A 222 5.23 11.96 -5.91
N ARG A 223 6.39 12.27 -6.46
CA ARG A 223 7.61 11.47 -6.21
C ARG A 223 7.99 11.44 -4.72
N LEU A 224 7.59 12.46 -3.96
CA LEU A 224 7.79 12.55 -2.51
C LEU A 224 6.75 11.73 -1.73
N ALA A 225 5.66 11.31 -2.37
CA ALA A 225 4.64 10.45 -1.78
C ALA A 225 5.08 8.99 -1.92
N ALA A 226 5.92 8.55 -1.00
CA ALA A 226 6.30 7.16 -0.87
C ALA A 226 6.14 6.72 0.58
N LYS A 227 5.71 5.48 0.80
CA LYS A 227 5.42 4.95 2.14
C LYS A 227 6.64 5.06 3.09
N GLY A 228 7.84 4.84 2.56
CA GLY A 228 9.09 4.92 3.33
C GLY A 228 9.41 6.33 3.79
N GLU A 229 9.33 7.32 2.91
CA GLU A 229 9.59 8.72 3.21
C GLU A 229 8.58 9.27 4.22
N ALA A 230 7.29 8.90 4.06
CA ALA A 230 6.24 9.29 5.00
C ALA A 230 6.46 8.66 6.39
N MET A 231 6.85 7.39 6.45
CA MET A 231 7.22 6.68 7.69
C MET A 231 8.42 7.35 8.34
N ALA A 232 9.47 7.65 7.60
CA ALA A 232 10.66 8.33 8.12
C ALA A 232 10.33 9.73 8.67
N ALA A 233 9.49 10.51 7.95
CA ALA A 233 9.02 11.81 8.41
C ALA A 233 8.19 11.71 9.71
N LEU A 234 7.35 10.67 9.84
CA LEU A 234 6.61 10.42 11.08
C LEU A 234 7.56 10.06 12.22
N CYS A 235 8.53 9.16 12.00
CA CYS A 235 9.54 8.80 12.99
C CYS A 235 10.26 10.05 13.52
N GLN A 236 10.73 10.93 12.62
CA GLN A 236 11.38 12.20 12.99
C GLN A 236 10.46 13.10 13.82
N THR A 237 9.18 13.20 13.44
CA THR A 237 8.16 13.97 14.19
C THR A 237 7.98 13.42 15.61
N LEU A 238 8.12 12.10 15.79
CA LEU A 238 8.03 11.41 17.07
C LEU A 238 9.35 11.38 17.86
N GLY A 239 10.45 11.93 17.31
CA GLY A 239 11.74 12.09 18.01
C GLY A 239 12.70 10.89 17.91
N PHE A 240 12.54 10.04 16.88
CA PHE A 240 13.46 8.92 16.59
C PHE A 240 13.64 8.73 15.08
N GLY A 241 14.58 7.87 14.68
CA GLY A 241 14.86 7.63 13.26
C GLY A 241 14.12 6.40 12.70
N PRO A 242 14.11 6.22 11.37
CA PRO A 242 13.49 5.07 10.73
C PRO A 242 14.14 3.73 11.08
N GLU A 243 15.37 3.73 11.60
CA GLU A 243 16.04 2.55 12.14
C GLU A 243 15.33 1.95 13.37
N ASN A 244 14.46 2.73 14.03
CA ASN A 244 13.60 2.29 15.13
C ASN A 244 12.21 1.79 14.64
N ALA A 245 12.02 1.66 13.33
CA ALA A 245 10.80 1.12 12.76
C ALA A 245 10.94 -0.34 12.34
N MET A 246 9.88 -1.12 12.55
CA MET A 246 9.64 -2.41 11.90
C MET A 246 8.49 -2.22 10.90
N CYS A 247 8.70 -2.63 9.65
CA CYS A 247 7.71 -2.43 8.59
C CYS A 247 7.27 -3.75 7.98
N PHE A 248 5.98 -3.87 7.63
CA PHE A 248 5.40 -5.03 6.98
C PHE A 248 4.72 -4.64 5.67
N GLY A 249 4.93 -5.42 4.61
CA GLY A 249 4.32 -5.16 3.31
C GLY A 249 4.38 -6.35 2.36
N ASP A 250 3.57 -6.31 1.30
CA ASP A 250 3.50 -7.34 0.27
C ASP A 250 3.54 -6.77 -1.17
N GLY A 251 3.25 -5.48 -1.34
CA GLY A 251 3.21 -4.79 -2.63
C GLY A 251 4.48 -4.01 -2.99
N THR A 252 4.63 -3.69 -4.27
CA THR A 252 5.79 -2.90 -4.75
C THR A 252 5.86 -1.49 -4.17
N ASN A 253 4.71 -0.91 -3.76
CA ASN A 253 4.62 0.36 -3.05
C ASN A 253 5.16 0.30 -1.61
N ASP A 254 5.41 -0.91 -1.08
CA ASP A 254 5.98 -1.11 0.26
C ASP A 254 7.51 -1.13 0.26
N ILE A 255 8.13 -1.34 -0.90
CA ILE A 255 9.59 -1.51 -1.02
C ILE A 255 10.35 -0.36 -0.36
N SER A 256 9.85 0.88 -0.51
CA SER A 256 10.50 2.06 0.09
C SER A 256 10.54 1.97 1.63
N MET A 257 9.43 1.58 2.28
CA MET A 257 9.39 1.48 3.74
C MET A 257 10.14 0.25 4.26
N LEU A 258 10.11 -0.88 3.52
CA LEU A 258 10.88 -2.07 3.91
C LEU A 258 12.39 -1.82 3.89
N ARG A 259 12.88 -1.01 2.94
CA ARG A 259 14.32 -0.66 2.83
C ARG A 259 14.79 0.38 3.82
N LEU A 260 13.92 1.34 4.19
CA LEU A 260 14.27 2.43 5.11
C LEU A 260 14.15 2.05 6.57
N ALA A 261 13.30 1.08 6.89
CA ALA A 261 13.10 0.62 8.26
C ALA A 261 14.34 -0.07 8.82
N GLY A 262 14.52 -0.05 10.15
CA GLY A 262 15.52 -0.88 10.82
C GLY A 262 15.25 -2.38 10.68
N THR A 263 13.99 -2.76 10.43
CA THR A 263 13.57 -4.13 10.13
C THR A 263 12.43 -4.12 9.11
N GLY A 264 12.74 -4.46 7.87
CA GLY A 264 11.75 -4.64 6.81
C GLY A 264 11.32 -6.11 6.72
N VAL A 265 10.02 -6.37 6.77
CA VAL A 265 9.43 -7.73 6.74
C VAL A 265 8.47 -7.84 5.56
N ALA A 266 8.75 -8.72 4.62
CA ALA A 266 7.83 -9.07 3.55
C ALA A 266 6.91 -10.21 3.97
N MET A 267 5.68 -10.18 3.47
CA MET A 267 4.73 -11.30 3.64
C MET A 267 5.08 -12.45 2.69
N GLU A 268 4.69 -13.70 3.04
CA GLU A 268 4.90 -14.85 2.14
C GLU A 268 4.13 -14.71 0.82
N ASN A 269 2.97 -14.06 0.84
CA ASN A 269 2.19 -13.74 -0.36
C ASN A 269 2.76 -12.57 -1.19
N ALA A 270 3.85 -11.93 -0.76
CA ALA A 270 4.47 -10.81 -1.47
C ALA A 270 5.12 -11.24 -2.80
N GLU A 271 5.20 -10.29 -3.74
CA GLU A 271 5.95 -10.49 -4.98
C GLU A 271 7.45 -10.72 -4.72
N PRO A 272 8.17 -11.46 -5.60
CA PRO A 272 9.60 -11.75 -5.41
C PRO A 272 10.46 -10.52 -5.16
N CYS A 273 10.25 -9.43 -5.90
CA CYS A 273 11.01 -8.19 -5.74
C CYS A 273 10.79 -7.49 -4.38
N VAL A 274 9.62 -7.70 -3.75
CA VAL A 274 9.32 -7.19 -2.41
C VAL A 274 10.06 -8.02 -1.36
N LYS A 275 10.06 -9.36 -1.50
CA LYS A 275 10.82 -10.27 -0.64
C LYS A 275 12.33 -10.01 -0.70
N GLU A 276 12.85 -9.68 -1.89
CA GLU A 276 14.26 -9.31 -2.09
C GLU A 276 14.63 -7.98 -1.42
N ALA A 277 13.66 -7.08 -1.27
CA ALA A 277 13.87 -5.77 -0.64
C ALA A 277 13.81 -5.78 0.89
N ALA A 278 13.30 -6.88 1.48
CA ALA A 278 13.09 -7.02 2.91
C ALA A 278 14.26 -7.73 3.62
N ASP A 279 14.42 -7.45 4.93
CA ASP A 279 15.39 -8.13 5.80
C ASP A 279 14.90 -9.54 6.19
N ALA A 280 13.59 -9.77 6.22
CA ALA A 280 12.98 -11.04 6.58
C ALA A 280 11.68 -11.29 5.80
N VAL A 281 11.29 -12.56 5.76
CA VAL A 281 9.97 -12.99 5.26
C VAL A 281 9.23 -13.64 6.42
N THR A 282 7.95 -13.29 6.59
CA THR A 282 7.03 -13.91 7.54
C THR A 282 5.98 -14.75 6.79
N ALA A 283 5.07 -15.42 7.51
CA ALA A 283 3.96 -16.16 6.91
C ALA A 283 3.02 -15.24 6.11
N SER A 284 2.08 -15.81 5.38
CA SER A 284 1.10 -15.07 4.59
C SER A 284 0.12 -14.27 5.47
N CYS A 285 -0.60 -13.33 4.86
CA CYS A 285 -1.66 -12.59 5.54
C CYS A 285 -2.82 -13.49 6.03
N ASP A 286 -3.03 -14.65 5.40
CA ASP A 286 -4.05 -15.63 5.80
C ASP A 286 -3.58 -16.55 6.94
N GLU A 287 -2.29 -16.52 7.27
CA GLU A 287 -1.66 -17.31 8.34
C GLU A 287 -1.18 -16.44 9.51
N ASP A 288 -1.68 -15.22 9.63
CA ASP A 288 -1.31 -14.26 10.68
C ASP A 288 0.19 -13.90 10.72
N GLY A 289 0.82 -13.75 9.55
CA GLY A 289 2.26 -13.52 9.44
C GLY A 289 2.77 -12.31 10.21
N VAL A 290 1.96 -11.24 10.31
CA VAL A 290 2.29 -10.04 11.14
C VAL A 290 2.41 -10.44 12.61
N ALA A 291 1.41 -11.14 13.16
CA ALA A 291 1.44 -11.57 14.56
C ALA A 291 2.61 -12.51 14.84
N GLN A 292 2.86 -13.49 13.95
CA GLN A 292 3.97 -14.42 14.11
C GLN A 292 5.33 -13.71 14.21
N MET A 293 5.56 -12.67 13.41
CA MET A 293 6.80 -11.91 13.45
C MET A 293 6.91 -11.05 14.71
N ILE A 294 5.83 -10.35 15.09
CA ILE A 294 5.77 -9.53 16.31
C ILE A 294 6.01 -10.41 17.54
N GLU A 295 5.31 -11.55 17.66
CA GLU A 295 5.46 -12.51 18.75
C GLU A 295 6.90 -13.03 18.86
N ARG A 296 7.53 -13.34 17.74
CA ARG A 296 8.91 -13.86 17.71
C ARG A 296 9.95 -12.83 18.10
N MET A 297 9.76 -11.55 17.73
CA MET A 297 10.79 -10.53 17.85
C MET A 297 10.60 -9.58 19.02
N LEU A 298 9.39 -9.36 19.50
CA LEU A 298 9.08 -8.31 20.48
C LEU A 298 8.41 -8.84 21.75
N LEU A 299 7.77 -10.02 21.70
CA LEU A 299 6.96 -10.57 22.79
C LEU A 299 7.51 -11.88 23.32
#